data_bc7b768839bb68467424efeb27f98007
#
_entry.id   bc7b768839bb68467424efeb27f98007
#
_cell.length_a   1.000
_cell.length_b   1.000
_cell.length_c   1.000
_cell.angle_alpha   90.00
_cell.angle_beta   90.00
_cell.angle_gamma   90.00
#
_symmetry.space_group_name_H-M   'P 1'
#
loop_
_entity.id
_entity.type
_entity.pdbx_description
1 polymer ?
#
loop_
_entity_poly.entity_id
_entity_poly.type
_entity_poly.pdbx_seq_one_letter_code
_entity_poly.pdbx_strand_id
1 'polypeptide(L)'
;MMLAMMVAGWSLTTVHAQVSQSQLKTDGDEPLLREWIKVLASDEFGGRKPMTPFEDKTVSYLARQLEEIGLEPAFDGSWFQPFNMIAVTAKPVGNKLVVSGKKKRELRYPDDAVVWTARATDEVNLRKAEYVFCGFGINALEYGWNDYEGIDVKGKIVIAMVNDPGYYDHQLFRGRNMTYYGRWLYKFEEARRQGAAGCLVLHNTEAASYGWHVCVNGHLSDNLALYNPDTQNADELAIKGWLHEDGARKLFAAAGMDMDQALTNAKKPGFRSFSLKVKGDVKMRVAYNIQQTQNVGGILRGSEADGEVVVMSAHWDHLGVGKPDERGDTIYNGAADNASGMAGALLTAKKMKALPQPRRSVLFLFPSSEESGLFGSEYYCAHPAIGMKKTVACLNFESIGPAELTRDVVILGGGESPLDNYYIAAAAAQGRYIFFDDDNSDGWFFRSDHYNFVKKGVPAVVLENGQHPVDVSKPNKYPMPVWYHKPSDEYHEDWDLGGTLANVNLLFSVALSLANGY
;
A
#
# COMPACT_ATOMS: atom_id res chain seq x y z
N MET A 1 28.72 56.43 -2.96
CA MET A 1 28.57 55.77 -4.27
C MET A 1 27.68 54.57 -4.04
N MET A 2 26.35 54.75 -4.21
CA MET A 2 25.32 53.73 -4.00
C MET A 2 25.20 52.89 -5.28
N LEU A 3 25.40 51.56 -5.15
CA LEU A 3 25.21 50.63 -6.24
C LEU A 3 23.76 50.10 -6.16
N ALA A 4 22.92 50.51 -7.11
CA ALA A 4 21.56 50.00 -7.25
C ALA A 4 21.61 48.64 -7.93
N MET A 5 21.19 47.57 -7.23
CA MET A 5 20.90 46.26 -7.83
C MET A 5 19.54 46.34 -8.53
N MET A 6 19.54 46.23 -9.85
CA MET A 6 18.33 45.94 -10.62
C MET A 6 17.95 44.49 -10.42
N VAL A 7 16.83 44.27 -9.77
CA VAL A 7 16.14 42.94 -9.75
C VAL A 7 15.33 42.85 -11.04
N ALA A 8 15.81 42.06 -12.00
CA ALA A 8 15.04 41.70 -13.18
C ALA A 8 13.90 40.78 -12.76
N GLY A 9 12.69 41.32 -12.72
CA GLY A 9 11.49 40.53 -12.51
C GLY A 9 11.22 39.62 -13.73
N TRP A 10 11.43 38.33 -13.57
CA TRP A 10 10.91 37.34 -14.51
C TRP A 10 9.43 37.16 -14.21
N SER A 11 8.58 37.74 -15.06
CA SER A 11 7.17 37.45 -15.08
C SER A 11 7.01 36.02 -15.64
N LEU A 12 6.81 35.06 -14.77
CA LEU A 12 6.29 33.72 -15.11
C LEU A 12 4.84 33.89 -15.59
N THR A 13 4.66 34.09 -16.89
CA THR A 13 3.38 33.88 -17.54
C THR A 13 3.17 32.37 -17.61
N THR A 14 2.61 31.80 -16.54
CA THR A 14 2.05 30.45 -16.55
C THR A 14 0.82 30.47 -17.45
N VAL A 15 0.98 30.04 -18.70
CA VAL A 15 -0.13 29.67 -19.56
C VAL A 15 -0.71 28.37 -18.99
N HIS A 16 -1.57 28.49 -17.99
CA HIS A 16 -2.44 27.38 -17.61
C HIS A 16 -3.44 27.22 -18.75
N ALA A 17 -3.34 26.13 -19.51
CA ALA A 17 -4.45 25.69 -20.33
C ALA A 17 -5.60 25.35 -19.37
N GLN A 18 -6.48 26.31 -19.11
CA GLN A 18 -7.68 26.11 -18.32
C GLN A 18 -8.53 25.04 -19.04
N VAL A 19 -8.58 23.85 -18.47
CA VAL A 19 -9.58 22.85 -18.86
C VAL A 19 -10.94 23.52 -18.66
N SER A 20 -11.72 23.69 -19.74
CA SER A 20 -13.03 24.35 -19.63
C SER A 20 -13.95 23.51 -18.76
N GLN A 21 -14.87 24.14 -18.01
CA GLN A 21 -15.86 23.41 -17.20
C GLN A 21 -16.66 22.39 -18.03
N SER A 22 -16.86 22.65 -19.33
CA SER A 22 -17.51 21.70 -20.26
C SER A 22 -16.69 20.46 -20.56
N GLN A 23 -15.36 20.47 -20.36
CA GLN A 23 -14.49 19.30 -20.49
C GLN A 23 -14.44 18.46 -19.19
N LEU A 24 -14.81 19.06 -18.06
CA LEU A 24 -14.80 18.39 -16.76
C LEU A 24 -16.03 17.49 -16.55
N LYS A 25 -17.19 17.81 -17.16
CA LYS A 25 -18.41 17.02 -17.02
C LYS A 25 -19.08 16.87 -18.38
N THR A 26 -19.27 15.61 -18.81
CA THR A 26 -20.12 15.26 -19.94
C THR A 26 -21.39 14.57 -19.42
N ASP A 27 -22.53 14.78 -20.07
CA ASP A 27 -23.83 14.22 -19.64
C ASP A 27 -23.85 12.68 -19.55
N GLY A 28 -22.87 12.00 -20.16
CA GLY A 28 -22.71 10.54 -20.14
C GLY A 28 -21.74 10.00 -19.09
N ASP A 29 -21.03 10.84 -18.34
CA ASP A 29 -19.94 10.39 -17.46
C ASP A 29 -20.47 9.58 -16.26
N GLU A 30 -21.49 10.09 -15.56
CA GLU A 30 -22.04 9.40 -14.38
C GLU A 30 -22.74 8.08 -14.72
N PRO A 31 -23.63 7.98 -15.73
CA PRO A 31 -24.21 6.72 -16.13
C PRO A 31 -23.17 5.64 -16.47
N LEU A 32 -22.11 6.01 -17.16
CA LEU A 32 -21.04 5.09 -17.54
C LEU A 32 -20.19 4.65 -16.34
N LEU A 33 -19.85 5.59 -15.44
CA LEU A 33 -19.16 5.28 -14.19
C LEU A 33 -19.98 4.28 -13.37
N ARG A 34 -21.27 4.52 -13.24
CA ARG A 34 -22.23 3.68 -12.52
C ARG A 34 -22.34 2.28 -13.13
N GLU A 35 -22.38 2.19 -14.46
CA GLU A 35 -22.43 0.92 -15.19
C GLU A 35 -21.17 0.07 -14.89
N TRP A 36 -19.99 0.65 -14.99
CA TRP A 36 -18.74 -0.07 -14.72
C TRP A 36 -18.64 -0.53 -13.26
N ILE A 37 -19.01 0.33 -12.28
CA ILE A 37 -19.02 -0.07 -10.87
C ILE A 37 -19.98 -1.26 -10.67
N LYS A 38 -21.21 -1.16 -11.18
CA LYS A 38 -22.24 -2.20 -11.07
C LYS A 38 -21.79 -3.54 -11.67
N VAL A 39 -21.13 -3.52 -12.83
CA VAL A 39 -20.62 -4.74 -13.47
C VAL A 39 -19.48 -5.33 -12.65
N LEU A 40 -18.46 -4.54 -12.30
CA LEU A 40 -17.26 -5.00 -11.60
C LEU A 40 -17.58 -5.48 -10.17
N ALA A 41 -18.59 -4.91 -9.54
CA ALA A 41 -19.03 -5.30 -8.20
C ALA A 41 -20.17 -6.33 -8.20
N SER A 42 -20.52 -6.92 -9.35
CA SER A 42 -21.58 -7.93 -9.38
C SER A 42 -21.06 -9.29 -8.83
N ASP A 43 -21.99 -10.11 -8.32
CA ASP A 43 -21.71 -11.47 -7.84
C ASP A 43 -21.03 -12.35 -8.88
N GLU A 44 -21.25 -12.06 -10.17
CA GLU A 44 -20.63 -12.77 -11.26
C GLU A 44 -19.09 -12.66 -11.27
N PHE A 45 -18.55 -11.62 -10.65
CA PHE A 45 -17.10 -11.42 -10.47
C PHE A 45 -16.57 -12.04 -9.16
N GLY A 46 -17.46 -12.59 -8.30
CA GLY A 46 -17.11 -13.34 -7.10
C GLY A 46 -16.12 -12.65 -6.18
N GLY A 47 -16.21 -11.30 -6.06
CA GLY A 47 -15.31 -10.50 -5.25
C GLY A 47 -13.87 -10.45 -5.74
N ARG A 48 -13.63 -10.74 -7.02
CA ARG A 48 -12.37 -10.49 -7.77
C ARG A 48 -11.07 -10.98 -7.11
N LYS A 49 -11.15 -12.08 -6.35
CA LYS A 49 -9.95 -12.59 -5.68
C LYS A 49 -8.94 -13.16 -6.69
N PRO A 50 -7.66 -12.74 -6.61
CA PRO A 50 -6.59 -13.27 -7.43
C PRO A 50 -6.42 -14.79 -7.27
N MET A 51 -5.89 -15.44 -8.30
CA MET A 51 -5.63 -16.88 -8.31
C MET A 51 -6.90 -17.73 -8.10
N THR A 52 -8.06 -17.21 -8.49
CA THR A 52 -9.35 -17.92 -8.50
C THR A 52 -9.96 -17.85 -9.90
N PRO A 53 -10.98 -18.67 -10.22
CA PRO A 53 -11.67 -18.60 -11.52
C PRO A 53 -12.27 -17.22 -11.86
N PHE A 54 -12.46 -16.37 -10.87
CA PHE A 54 -12.98 -15.01 -11.05
C PHE A 54 -11.93 -14.02 -11.58
N GLU A 55 -10.64 -14.32 -11.43
CA GLU A 55 -9.54 -13.52 -11.98
C GLU A 55 -9.67 -13.40 -13.49
N ASP A 56 -9.75 -14.53 -14.21
CA ASP A 56 -9.81 -14.55 -15.69
C ASP A 56 -10.95 -13.67 -16.22
N LYS A 57 -12.11 -13.70 -15.56
CA LYS A 57 -13.25 -12.86 -15.90
C LYS A 57 -12.94 -11.38 -15.72
N THR A 58 -12.33 -11.04 -14.59
CA THR A 58 -12.00 -9.65 -14.22
C THR A 58 -10.99 -9.05 -15.16
N VAL A 59 -9.85 -9.74 -15.35
CA VAL A 59 -8.76 -9.20 -16.18
C VAL A 59 -9.14 -9.14 -17.66
N SER A 60 -9.92 -10.13 -18.15
CA SER A 60 -10.44 -10.12 -19.52
C SER A 60 -11.46 -8.98 -19.73
N TYR A 61 -12.27 -8.69 -18.72
CA TYR A 61 -13.21 -7.56 -18.80
C TYR A 61 -12.45 -6.23 -18.88
N LEU A 62 -11.45 -6.01 -18.01
CA LEU A 62 -10.65 -4.80 -18.00
C LEU A 62 -9.87 -4.62 -19.32
N ALA A 63 -9.23 -5.67 -19.81
CA ALA A 63 -8.50 -5.62 -21.08
C ALA A 63 -9.43 -5.25 -22.24
N ARG A 64 -10.63 -5.84 -22.30
CA ARG A 64 -11.63 -5.49 -23.31
C ARG A 64 -12.09 -4.04 -23.20
N GLN A 65 -12.32 -3.51 -21.97
CA GLN A 65 -12.70 -2.10 -21.81
C GLN A 65 -11.59 -1.16 -22.28
N LEU A 66 -10.32 -1.45 -22.00
CA LEU A 66 -9.18 -0.68 -22.49
C LEU A 66 -9.08 -0.71 -24.02
N GLU A 67 -9.32 -1.88 -24.63
CA GLU A 67 -9.34 -2.04 -26.09
C GLU A 67 -10.52 -1.26 -26.72
N GLU A 68 -11.72 -1.36 -26.18
CA GLU A 68 -12.91 -0.61 -26.64
C GLU A 68 -12.74 0.90 -26.53
N ILE A 69 -12.01 1.38 -25.50
CA ILE A 69 -11.60 2.79 -25.38
C ILE A 69 -10.58 3.16 -26.46
N GLY A 70 -9.87 2.20 -27.03
CA GLY A 70 -8.87 2.40 -28.08
C GLY A 70 -7.45 2.67 -27.57
N LEU A 71 -7.10 2.15 -26.39
CA LEU A 71 -5.73 2.14 -25.89
C LEU A 71 -4.93 1.01 -26.57
N GLU A 72 -3.62 1.01 -26.34
CA GLU A 72 -2.72 -0.06 -26.78
C GLU A 72 -2.35 -0.96 -25.59
N PRO A 73 -2.05 -2.26 -25.81
CA PRO A 73 -1.50 -3.12 -24.77
C PRO A 73 -0.19 -2.56 -24.19
N ALA A 74 -0.06 -2.56 -22.86
CA ALA A 74 1.07 -1.91 -22.19
C ALA A 74 2.33 -2.80 -22.13
N PHE A 75 2.22 -4.12 -22.21
CA PHE A 75 3.29 -5.07 -21.91
C PHE A 75 3.69 -5.85 -23.18
N ASP A 76 4.57 -5.27 -23.99
CA ASP A 76 5.12 -5.89 -25.22
C ASP A 76 4.04 -6.53 -26.14
N GLY A 77 2.93 -5.81 -26.31
CA GLY A 77 1.79 -6.27 -27.12
C GLY A 77 0.77 -7.09 -26.34
N SER A 78 0.95 -7.29 -25.04
CA SER A 78 0.00 -7.91 -24.12
C SER A 78 -0.68 -6.87 -23.22
N TRP A 79 -1.94 -7.09 -22.91
CA TRP A 79 -2.66 -6.37 -21.86
C TRP A 79 -2.25 -6.82 -20.46
N PHE A 80 -1.57 -7.96 -20.34
CA PHE A 80 -1.32 -8.67 -19.10
C PHE A 80 0.16 -8.74 -18.79
N GLN A 81 0.49 -8.51 -17.51
CA GLN A 81 1.80 -8.71 -16.93
C GLN A 81 1.71 -9.82 -15.87
N PRO A 82 1.94 -11.09 -16.27
CA PRO A 82 1.87 -12.21 -15.34
C PRO A 82 3.05 -12.23 -14.37
N PHE A 83 2.79 -12.64 -13.14
CA PHE A 83 3.82 -12.85 -12.13
C PHE A 83 3.44 -13.97 -11.15
N ASN A 84 4.46 -14.56 -10.52
CA ASN A 84 4.26 -15.69 -9.63
C ASN A 84 4.10 -15.23 -8.19
N MET A 85 3.13 -15.83 -7.51
CA MET A 85 2.87 -15.71 -6.09
C MET A 85 3.10 -17.04 -5.40
N ILE A 86 3.50 -16.99 -4.14
CA ILE A 86 3.55 -18.16 -3.26
C ILE A 86 2.59 -17.96 -2.09
N ALA A 87 1.75 -18.93 -1.85
CA ALA A 87 0.92 -19.05 -0.65
C ALA A 87 1.58 -20.01 0.32
N VAL A 88 1.90 -19.57 1.52
CA VAL A 88 2.66 -20.36 2.50
C VAL A 88 1.90 -20.49 3.81
N THR A 89 1.63 -21.72 4.23
CA THR A 89 1.17 -22.05 5.59
C THR A 89 2.33 -22.64 6.38
N ALA A 90 2.74 -22.00 7.46
CA ALA A 90 3.84 -22.45 8.30
C ALA A 90 3.41 -22.58 9.77
N LYS A 91 3.76 -23.69 10.42
CA LYS A 91 3.43 -23.94 11.84
C LYS A 91 4.64 -24.43 12.63
N PRO A 92 4.95 -23.84 13.78
CA PRO A 92 5.99 -24.34 14.68
C PRO A 92 5.68 -25.77 15.14
N VAL A 93 6.70 -26.61 15.15
CA VAL A 93 6.58 -27.99 15.67
C VAL A 93 6.29 -27.95 17.16
N GLY A 94 5.19 -28.60 17.57
CA GLY A 94 4.74 -28.60 18.97
C GLY A 94 4.08 -27.31 19.41
N ASN A 95 3.68 -26.44 18.47
CA ASN A 95 3.01 -25.15 18.71
C ASN A 95 3.77 -24.25 19.71
N LYS A 96 5.10 -24.24 19.61
CA LYS A 96 5.94 -23.40 20.47
C LYS A 96 7.31 -23.13 19.87
N LEU A 97 7.93 -22.03 20.30
CA LEU A 97 9.34 -21.74 20.13
C LEU A 97 10.05 -21.92 21.47
N VAL A 98 11.19 -22.58 21.47
CA VAL A 98 11.95 -22.80 22.70
C VAL A 98 13.18 -21.91 22.71
N VAL A 99 13.31 -21.10 23.76
CA VAL A 99 14.41 -20.15 23.94
C VAL A 99 15.17 -20.46 25.24
N SER A 100 16.48 -20.32 25.20
CA SER A 100 17.37 -20.64 26.31
C SER A 100 18.46 -19.56 26.46
N GLY A 101 18.55 -18.99 27.63
CA GLY A 101 19.57 -18.07 28.08
C GLY A 101 19.96 -18.40 29.52
N LYS A 102 19.85 -17.45 30.46
CA LYS A 102 19.98 -17.73 31.90
C LYS A 102 18.88 -18.70 32.38
N LYS A 103 17.71 -18.67 31.71
CA LYS A 103 16.59 -19.57 31.96
C LYS A 103 16.05 -20.07 30.64
N LYS A 104 15.49 -21.30 30.63
CA LYS A 104 14.74 -21.83 29.49
C LYS A 104 13.30 -21.34 29.56
N ARG A 105 12.73 -20.95 28.42
CA ARG A 105 11.33 -20.53 28.27
C ARG A 105 10.74 -21.09 27.01
N GLU A 106 9.41 -21.20 27.00
CA GLU A 106 8.62 -21.59 25.83
C GLU A 106 7.70 -20.43 25.46
N LEU A 107 7.71 -20.03 24.20
CA LEU A 107 6.78 -19.06 23.60
C LEU A 107 5.73 -19.87 22.88
N ARG A 108 4.48 -19.80 23.33
CA ARG A 108 3.35 -20.54 22.76
C ARG A 108 2.90 -19.91 21.45
N TYR A 109 2.58 -20.74 20.48
CA TYR A 109 1.99 -20.33 19.22
C TYR A 109 0.48 -20.66 19.26
N PRO A 110 -0.45 -19.73 18.91
CA PRO A 110 -0.18 -18.34 18.44
C PRO A 110 -0.20 -17.31 19.58
N ASP A 111 -0.34 -17.69 20.86
CA ASP A 111 -0.62 -16.77 21.97
C ASP A 111 0.53 -15.78 22.25
N ASP A 112 1.77 -16.30 22.33
CA ASP A 112 2.96 -15.52 22.66
C ASP A 112 3.68 -15.00 21.39
N ALA A 113 3.56 -15.72 20.27
CA ALA A 113 4.12 -15.34 18.99
C ALA A 113 3.37 -15.98 17.82
N VAL A 114 3.22 -15.25 16.73
CA VAL A 114 2.78 -15.74 15.43
C VAL A 114 3.95 -15.65 14.47
N VAL A 115 4.30 -16.76 13.82
CA VAL A 115 5.46 -16.84 12.93
C VAL A 115 5.13 -17.51 11.62
N TRP A 116 5.75 -17.04 10.54
CA TRP A 116 5.60 -17.58 9.19
C TRP A 116 6.90 -17.43 8.40
N THR A 117 6.92 -17.91 7.16
CA THR A 117 7.98 -17.74 6.19
C THR A 117 7.39 -17.43 4.82
N ALA A 118 8.18 -16.84 3.93
CA ALA A 118 7.86 -16.70 2.51
C ALA A 118 8.70 -17.63 1.63
N ARG A 119 9.51 -18.51 2.20
CA ARG A 119 10.40 -19.43 1.47
C ARG A 119 9.62 -20.62 0.92
N ALA A 120 9.94 -21.03 -0.31
CA ALA A 120 9.44 -22.28 -0.89
C ALA A 120 10.28 -23.45 -0.35
N THR A 121 9.90 -23.96 0.81
CA THR A 121 10.59 -25.07 1.51
C THR A 121 9.58 -25.87 2.33
N ASP A 122 9.83 -27.15 2.53
CA ASP A 122 8.96 -28.02 3.36
C ASP A 122 9.21 -27.82 4.88
N GLU A 123 10.36 -27.26 5.22
CA GLU A 123 10.77 -27.10 6.61
C GLU A 123 11.65 -25.85 6.78
N VAL A 124 11.42 -25.09 7.86
CA VAL A 124 12.37 -24.14 8.42
C VAL A 124 13.00 -24.73 9.66
N ASN A 125 14.33 -24.76 9.73
CA ASN A 125 15.06 -25.34 10.85
C ASN A 125 16.26 -24.45 11.22
N LEU A 126 16.04 -23.49 12.09
CA LEU A 126 17.09 -22.65 12.67
C LEU A 126 17.52 -23.27 14.02
N ARG A 127 18.79 -23.63 14.13
CA ARG A 127 19.34 -24.20 15.36
C ARG A 127 20.16 -23.18 16.11
N LYS A 128 19.90 -23.04 17.41
CA LYS A 128 20.64 -22.16 18.32
C LYS A 128 20.76 -20.73 17.78
N ALA A 129 19.73 -20.24 17.05
CA ALA A 129 19.69 -18.89 16.55
C ALA A 129 19.72 -17.91 17.73
N GLU A 130 20.60 -16.92 17.67
CA GLU A 130 20.73 -15.89 18.68
C GLU A 130 19.69 -14.80 18.49
N TYR A 131 19.12 -14.29 19.58
CA TYR A 131 18.16 -13.17 19.56
C TYR A 131 18.86 -11.85 19.89
N VAL A 132 18.58 -10.84 19.07
CA VAL A 132 19.15 -9.49 19.19
C VAL A 132 18.00 -8.49 19.29
N PHE A 133 18.01 -7.64 20.31
CA PHE A 133 17.06 -6.54 20.42
C PHE A 133 17.62 -5.32 19.70
N CYS A 134 16.92 -4.89 18.66
CA CYS A 134 17.34 -3.79 17.77
C CYS A 134 16.43 -2.56 17.91
N GLY A 135 15.93 -2.25 19.12
CA GLY A 135 15.08 -1.07 19.31
C GLY A 135 13.87 -1.09 18.36
N PHE A 136 13.78 -0.10 17.48
CA PHE A 136 12.77 -0.05 16.42
C PHE A 136 13.18 -0.82 15.15
N GLY A 137 14.42 -1.31 15.05
CA GLY A 137 14.92 -1.96 13.84
C GLY A 137 14.97 -1.02 12.63
N ILE A 138 15.35 0.22 12.85
CA ILE A 138 15.36 1.30 11.84
C ILE A 138 16.81 1.66 11.46
N ASN A 139 17.01 1.91 10.17
CA ASN A 139 18.18 2.52 9.58
C ASN A 139 17.72 3.70 8.71
N ALA A 140 17.69 4.90 9.29
CA ALA A 140 17.19 6.14 8.71
C ALA A 140 18.22 7.25 8.94
N LEU A 141 19.24 7.29 8.10
CA LEU A 141 20.38 8.20 8.26
C LEU A 141 19.97 9.67 8.14
N GLU A 142 18.94 9.98 7.37
CA GLU A 142 18.37 11.33 7.22
C GLU A 142 17.73 11.85 8.52
N TYR A 143 17.30 10.94 9.42
CA TYR A 143 16.83 11.27 10.77
C TYR A 143 17.93 11.11 11.83
N GLY A 144 19.18 10.80 11.43
CA GLY A 144 20.27 10.51 12.36
C GLY A 144 20.02 9.26 13.21
N TRP A 145 19.23 8.30 12.70
CA TRP A 145 18.83 7.11 13.44
C TRP A 145 19.32 5.83 12.76
N ASN A 146 20.05 4.99 13.51
CA ASN A 146 20.49 3.68 13.01
C ASN A 146 20.58 2.66 14.15
N ASP A 147 19.54 1.82 14.28
CA ASP A 147 19.49 0.75 15.29
C ASP A 147 20.44 -0.41 14.99
N TYR A 148 20.99 -0.48 13.78
CA TYR A 148 21.94 -1.53 13.38
C TYR A 148 23.41 -1.11 13.53
N GLU A 149 23.67 0.12 13.97
CA GLU A 149 25.04 0.60 14.12
C GLU A 149 25.80 -0.18 15.20
N GLY A 150 26.93 -0.77 14.82
CA GLY A 150 27.83 -1.49 15.74
C GLY A 150 27.33 -2.86 16.21
N ILE A 151 26.24 -3.38 15.64
CA ILE A 151 25.72 -4.72 15.94
C ILE A 151 25.69 -5.59 14.68
N ASP A 152 26.23 -6.79 14.75
CA ASP A 152 26.09 -7.79 13.70
C ASP A 152 24.87 -8.65 13.98
N VAL A 153 23.90 -8.64 13.03
CA VAL A 153 22.67 -9.45 13.10
C VAL A 153 22.64 -10.59 12.08
N LYS A 154 23.71 -10.77 11.32
CA LYS A 154 23.78 -11.81 10.28
C LYS A 154 23.51 -13.20 10.87
N GLY A 155 22.52 -13.88 10.29
CA GLY A 155 22.10 -15.21 10.74
C GLY A 155 21.39 -15.26 12.10
N LYS A 156 21.04 -14.12 12.69
CA LYS A 156 20.36 -14.01 13.99
C LYS A 156 18.88 -13.65 13.81
N ILE A 157 18.13 -13.70 14.90
CA ILE A 157 16.72 -13.26 14.94
C ILE A 157 16.67 -11.89 15.60
N VAL A 158 16.22 -10.90 14.82
CA VAL A 158 16.01 -9.53 15.27
C VAL A 158 14.67 -9.44 16.00
N ILE A 159 14.64 -8.73 17.13
CA ILE A 159 13.44 -8.26 17.81
C ILE A 159 13.38 -6.75 17.62
N ALA A 160 12.30 -6.27 16.99
CA ALA A 160 12.09 -4.85 16.72
C ALA A 160 10.74 -4.38 17.23
N MET A 161 10.67 -3.18 17.78
CA MET A 161 9.41 -2.53 18.19
C MET A 161 8.62 -2.10 16.95
N VAL A 162 7.29 -2.22 17.01
CA VAL A 162 6.38 -1.62 16.00
C VAL A 162 6.39 -0.10 16.13
N ASN A 163 6.01 0.59 15.05
CA ASN A 163 6.03 2.05 14.90
C ASN A 163 7.46 2.62 14.84
N ASP A 164 7.62 3.93 14.92
CA ASP A 164 8.90 4.62 14.92
C ASP A 164 9.06 5.52 16.18
N PRO A 165 10.24 6.10 16.40
CA PRO A 165 10.49 6.94 17.57
C PRO A 165 9.55 8.12 17.72
N GLY A 166 9.06 8.69 16.61
CA GLY A 166 8.14 9.85 16.60
C GLY A 166 6.83 9.59 17.34
N TYR A 167 6.35 8.33 17.32
CA TYR A 167 5.16 7.95 18.08
C TYR A 167 5.30 8.21 19.60
N TYR A 168 6.50 8.07 20.14
CA TYR A 168 6.79 8.21 21.57
C TYR A 168 7.37 9.57 21.94
N ASP A 169 8.08 10.22 21.00
CA ASP A 169 8.64 11.56 21.15
C ASP A 169 8.38 12.36 19.87
N HIS A 170 7.40 13.26 19.95
CA HIS A 170 6.93 14.03 18.79
C HIS A 170 7.97 15.02 18.21
N GLN A 171 9.14 15.14 18.83
CA GLN A 171 10.26 15.91 18.27
C GLN A 171 11.16 15.06 17.34
N LEU A 172 10.94 13.75 17.32
CA LEU A 172 11.66 12.81 16.48
C LEU A 172 10.87 12.46 15.22
N PHE A 173 11.55 12.09 14.16
CA PHE A 173 10.99 11.69 12.87
C PHE A 173 9.94 12.72 12.38
N ARG A 174 8.70 12.31 12.17
CA ARG A 174 7.58 13.19 11.79
C ARG A 174 6.55 13.35 12.92
N GLY A 175 6.99 13.24 14.15
CA GLY A 175 6.11 13.32 15.31
C GLY A 175 5.12 12.18 15.33
N ARG A 176 3.83 12.48 15.55
CA ARG A 176 2.76 11.46 15.59
C ARG A 176 2.54 10.78 14.24
N ASN A 177 2.90 11.43 13.14
CA ASN A 177 2.73 10.89 11.81
C ASN A 177 3.71 9.76 11.57
N MET A 178 3.20 8.55 11.45
CA MET A 178 4.02 7.37 11.17
C MET A 178 4.81 7.60 9.87
N THR A 179 6.11 7.34 9.92
CA THR A 179 6.93 7.20 8.71
C THR A 179 6.88 5.77 8.21
N TYR A 180 7.39 5.50 6.99
CA TYR A 180 7.53 4.11 6.52
C TYR A 180 8.38 3.25 7.46
N TYR A 181 9.33 3.84 8.12
CA TYR A 181 10.14 3.17 9.14
C TYR A 181 9.31 2.59 10.29
N GLY A 182 8.13 3.18 10.57
CA GLY A 182 7.18 2.68 11.57
C GLY A 182 6.41 1.44 11.15
N ARG A 183 6.27 1.21 9.84
CA ARG A 183 5.53 0.05 9.32
C ARG A 183 6.24 -1.26 9.67
N TRP A 184 5.45 -2.24 10.09
CA TRP A 184 5.96 -3.57 10.43
C TRP A 184 6.64 -4.28 9.24
N LEU A 185 6.18 -4.04 8.02
CA LEU A 185 6.82 -4.53 6.80
C LEU A 185 8.26 -4.05 6.67
N TYR A 186 8.51 -2.75 6.94
CA TYR A 186 9.86 -2.21 6.91
C TYR A 186 10.82 -2.95 7.84
N LYS A 187 10.35 -3.40 9.03
CA LYS A 187 11.20 -4.13 9.98
C LYS A 187 11.73 -5.44 9.37
N PHE A 188 10.89 -6.13 8.60
CA PHE A 188 11.31 -7.33 7.89
C PHE A 188 12.24 -7.02 6.73
N GLU A 189 11.93 -5.99 5.94
CA GLU A 189 12.78 -5.55 4.83
C GLU A 189 14.17 -5.17 5.32
N GLU A 190 14.27 -4.37 6.39
CA GLU A 190 15.55 -3.93 6.92
C GLU A 190 16.33 -5.08 7.58
N ALA A 191 15.70 -5.91 8.39
CA ALA A 191 16.33 -7.08 8.96
C ALA A 191 16.92 -8.01 7.87
N ARG A 192 16.19 -8.17 6.74
CA ARG A 192 16.68 -8.92 5.56
C ARG A 192 17.91 -8.24 4.95
N ARG A 193 17.86 -6.92 4.73
CA ARG A 193 19.01 -6.14 4.19
C ARG A 193 20.26 -6.28 5.07
N GLN A 194 20.07 -6.38 6.38
CA GLN A 194 21.15 -6.59 7.36
C GLN A 194 21.60 -8.06 7.48
N GLY A 195 20.99 -8.98 6.70
CA GLY A 195 21.37 -10.40 6.66
C GLY A 195 20.86 -11.22 7.84
N ALA A 196 19.88 -10.75 8.58
CA ALA A 196 19.26 -11.53 9.66
C ALA A 196 18.63 -12.82 9.13
N ALA A 197 18.59 -13.87 9.96
CA ALA A 197 17.85 -15.09 9.66
C ALA A 197 16.34 -14.95 9.90
N GLY A 198 15.94 -14.05 10.79
CA GLY A 198 14.54 -13.78 11.09
C GLY A 198 14.33 -12.43 11.76
N CYS A 199 13.07 -12.01 11.79
CA CYS A 199 12.63 -10.80 12.51
C CYS A 199 11.29 -11.06 13.16
N LEU A 200 11.17 -10.71 14.45
CA LEU A 200 9.92 -10.70 15.20
C LEU A 200 9.62 -9.26 15.63
N VAL A 201 8.48 -8.75 15.18
CA VAL A 201 8.02 -7.40 15.54
C VAL A 201 7.24 -7.47 16.86
N LEU A 202 7.71 -6.75 17.87
CA LEU A 202 7.04 -6.63 19.16
C LEU A 202 5.75 -5.85 18.99
N HIS A 203 4.63 -6.51 19.23
CA HIS A 203 3.31 -5.91 19.14
C HIS A 203 3.02 -5.04 20.36
N ASN A 204 2.46 -3.88 20.09
CA ASN A 204 1.79 -3.01 21.06
C ASN A 204 0.50 -2.50 20.40
N THR A 205 -0.63 -2.69 21.06
CA THR A 205 -1.97 -2.39 20.48
C THR A 205 -2.12 -0.93 20.07
N GLU A 206 -1.66 0.00 20.89
CA GLU A 206 -1.78 1.43 20.60
C GLU A 206 -0.85 1.85 19.46
N ALA A 207 0.42 1.43 19.52
CA ALA A 207 1.41 1.78 18.50
C ALA A 207 1.18 1.08 17.16
N ALA A 208 0.51 -0.07 17.13
CA ALA A 208 0.13 -0.79 15.92
C ALA A 208 -1.21 -0.32 15.34
N SER A 209 -2.04 0.36 16.13
CA SER A 209 -3.43 0.76 15.82
C SER A 209 -4.42 -0.41 15.72
N TYR A 210 -4.02 -1.61 16.13
CA TYR A 210 -4.89 -2.81 16.16
C TYR A 210 -4.46 -3.81 17.22
N GLY A 211 -5.42 -4.63 17.66
CA GLY A 211 -5.19 -5.63 18.71
C GLY A 211 -4.47 -6.89 18.20
N TRP A 212 -3.96 -7.70 19.13
CA TRP A 212 -3.24 -8.95 18.86
C TRP A 212 -4.00 -9.93 17.94
N HIS A 213 -5.33 -9.97 18.05
CA HIS A 213 -6.16 -10.85 17.22
C HIS A 213 -5.98 -10.60 15.71
N VAL A 214 -5.68 -9.36 15.30
CA VAL A 214 -5.40 -9.04 13.88
C VAL A 214 -4.11 -9.73 13.43
N CYS A 215 -3.05 -9.68 14.25
CA CYS A 215 -1.80 -10.38 13.95
C CYS A 215 -2.02 -11.90 13.86
N VAL A 216 -2.83 -12.47 14.75
CA VAL A 216 -3.16 -13.90 14.74
C VAL A 216 -3.95 -14.27 13.50
N ASN A 217 -5.08 -13.60 13.26
CA ASN A 217 -5.97 -13.94 12.14
C ASN A 217 -5.31 -13.75 10.77
N GLY A 218 -4.47 -12.73 10.62
CA GLY A 218 -3.76 -12.45 9.37
C GLY A 218 -2.70 -13.50 9.00
N HIS A 219 -2.25 -14.34 9.95
CA HIS A 219 -1.11 -15.23 9.71
C HIS A 219 -1.34 -16.71 10.08
N LEU A 220 -2.55 -17.08 10.52
CA LEU A 220 -2.89 -18.49 10.79
C LEU A 220 -3.20 -19.31 9.54
N SER A 221 -3.54 -18.64 8.45
CA SER A 221 -3.81 -19.23 7.14
C SER A 221 -2.64 -18.99 6.18
N ASP A 222 -2.91 -19.05 4.89
CA ASP A 222 -1.91 -18.82 3.85
C ASP A 222 -1.39 -17.39 3.88
N ASN A 223 -0.08 -17.27 3.96
CA ASN A 223 0.63 -16.00 3.84
C ASN A 223 1.11 -15.87 2.40
N LEU A 224 0.66 -14.83 1.71
CA LEU A 224 1.05 -14.56 0.34
C LEU A 224 2.37 -13.79 0.27
N ALA A 225 3.14 -14.03 -0.79
CA ALA A 225 4.33 -13.26 -1.14
C ALA A 225 4.60 -13.38 -2.64
N LEU A 226 5.38 -12.44 -3.21
CA LEU A 226 5.96 -12.63 -4.53
C LEU A 226 6.88 -13.85 -4.52
N TYR A 227 6.82 -14.64 -5.59
CA TYR A 227 7.67 -15.81 -5.75
C TYR A 227 8.77 -15.56 -6.79
N ASN A 228 10.01 -15.71 -6.36
CA ASN A 228 11.16 -15.70 -7.23
C ASN A 228 11.57 -17.15 -7.54
N PRO A 229 11.38 -17.64 -8.78
CA PRO A 229 11.70 -19.01 -9.16
C PRO A 229 13.21 -19.30 -9.12
N ASP A 230 14.07 -18.30 -9.32
CA ASP A 230 15.52 -18.49 -9.37
C ASP A 230 16.10 -18.79 -7.97
N THR A 231 15.55 -18.15 -6.94
CA THR A 231 16.01 -18.31 -5.55
C THR A 231 15.10 -19.20 -4.72
N GLN A 232 13.88 -19.50 -5.20
CA GLN A 232 12.81 -20.13 -4.41
C GLN A 232 12.54 -19.35 -3.11
N ASN A 233 12.70 -18.04 -3.16
CA ASN A 233 12.64 -17.13 -2.02
C ASN A 233 13.63 -17.47 -0.88
N ALA A 234 14.75 -18.17 -1.18
CA ALA A 234 15.74 -18.51 -0.16
C ALA A 234 16.45 -17.29 0.44
N ASP A 235 16.41 -16.14 -0.28
CA ASP A 235 16.91 -14.84 0.15
C ASP A 235 15.94 -14.10 1.10
N GLU A 236 14.72 -14.57 1.24
CA GLU A 236 13.78 -14.07 2.24
C GLU A 236 14.19 -14.49 3.67
N LEU A 237 13.70 -13.76 4.68
CA LEU A 237 13.86 -14.17 6.07
C LEU A 237 13.30 -15.59 6.28
N ALA A 238 14.06 -16.45 6.93
CA ALA A 238 13.59 -17.79 7.27
C ALA A 238 12.39 -17.73 8.23
N ILE A 239 12.34 -16.68 9.05
CA ILE A 239 11.23 -16.42 9.97
C ILE A 239 10.86 -14.95 9.92
N LYS A 240 9.59 -14.68 9.66
CA LYS A 240 8.90 -13.41 9.93
C LYS A 240 7.91 -13.66 11.06
N GLY A 241 7.61 -12.67 11.89
CA GLY A 241 6.62 -12.89 12.93
C GLY A 241 6.28 -11.67 13.75
N TRP A 242 5.17 -11.82 14.48
CA TRP A 242 4.79 -10.93 15.55
C TRP A 242 5.08 -11.58 16.90
N LEU A 243 5.54 -10.80 17.83
CA LEU A 243 5.81 -11.21 19.21
C LEU A 243 4.86 -10.44 20.14
N HIS A 244 3.97 -11.17 20.82
CA HIS A 244 3.09 -10.58 21.83
C HIS A 244 3.90 -10.07 23.02
N GLU A 245 3.39 -9.08 23.74
CA GLU A 245 4.07 -8.53 24.90
C GLU A 245 4.46 -9.60 25.94
N ASP A 246 3.55 -10.54 26.25
CA ASP A 246 3.84 -11.66 27.16
C ASP A 246 4.96 -12.56 26.64
N GLY A 247 5.01 -12.82 25.34
CA GLY A 247 6.08 -13.55 24.69
C GLY A 247 7.43 -12.82 24.81
N ALA A 248 7.43 -11.51 24.61
CA ALA A 248 8.60 -10.67 24.79
C ALA A 248 9.07 -10.68 26.26
N ARG A 249 8.16 -10.55 27.23
CA ARG A 249 8.51 -10.66 28.67
C ARG A 249 9.17 -12.00 28.99
N LYS A 250 8.66 -13.11 28.43
CA LYS A 250 9.29 -14.44 28.57
C LYS A 250 10.70 -14.49 27.97
N LEU A 251 10.88 -13.86 26.79
CA LEU A 251 12.17 -13.80 26.09
C LEU A 251 13.21 -12.99 26.90
N PHE A 252 12.84 -11.80 27.38
CA PHE A 252 13.70 -10.97 28.23
C PHE A 252 13.98 -11.62 29.58
N ALA A 253 12.99 -12.31 30.17
CA ALA A 253 13.20 -13.09 31.39
C ALA A 253 14.16 -14.27 31.18
N ALA A 254 14.18 -14.90 29.99
CA ALA A 254 15.17 -15.91 29.62
C ALA A 254 16.60 -15.31 29.57
N ALA A 255 16.71 -14.04 29.13
CA ALA A 255 17.96 -13.28 29.14
C ALA A 255 18.37 -12.86 30.57
N GLY A 256 17.42 -12.77 31.50
CA GLY A 256 17.61 -12.16 32.81
C GLY A 256 17.80 -10.65 32.71
N MET A 257 17.08 -10.03 31.78
CA MET A 257 17.07 -8.60 31.50
C MET A 257 15.68 -8.01 31.78
N ASP A 258 15.65 -6.73 32.15
CA ASP A 258 14.42 -5.96 32.32
C ASP A 258 13.95 -5.46 30.95
N MET A 259 12.78 -5.92 30.53
CA MET A 259 12.17 -5.52 29.25
C MET A 259 11.73 -4.05 29.26
N ASP A 260 11.08 -3.59 30.33
CA ASP A 260 10.53 -2.23 30.38
C ASP A 260 11.66 -1.19 30.33
N GLN A 261 12.78 -1.48 31.00
CA GLN A 261 13.97 -0.64 30.92
C GLN A 261 14.58 -0.66 29.51
N ALA A 262 14.62 -1.82 28.84
CA ALA A 262 15.13 -1.94 27.49
C ALA A 262 14.28 -1.14 26.50
N LEU A 263 12.95 -1.26 26.57
CA LEU A 263 12.01 -0.51 25.72
C LEU A 263 12.10 1.00 25.99
N THR A 264 12.23 1.41 27.25
CA THR A 264 12.40 2.83 27.62
C THR A 264 13.68 3.41 27.03
N ASN A 265 14.77 2.64 27.04
CA ASN A 265 16.04 3.09 26.47
C ASN A 265 15.99 3.14 24.95
N ALA A 266 15.29 2.19 24.29
CA ALA A 266 15.16 2.13 22.84
C ALA A 266 14.44 3.35 22.24
N LYS A 267 13.61 4.04 23.01
CA LYS A 267 12.89 5.25 22.59
C LYS A 267 13.77 6.51 22.51
N LYS A 268 15.01 6.43 22.97
CA LYS A 268 15.92 7.60 23.08
C LYS A 268 16.93 7.63 21.95
N PRO A 269 17.24 8.83 21.41
CA PRO A 269 18.37 8.98 20.50
C PRO A 269 19.67 8.40 21.09
N GLY A 270 20.47 7.79 20.24
CA GLY A 270 21.75 7.17 20.66
C GLY A 270 21.60 5.80 21.33
N PHE A 271 20.41 5.20 21.31
CA PHE A 271 20.23 3.80 21.70
C PHE A 271 21.20 2.89 20.93
N ARG A 272 21.68 1.86 21.60
CA ARG A 272 22.54 0.85 20.98
C ARG A 272 21.89 -0.53 21.12
N SER A 273 21.71 -1.19 20.01
CA SER A 273 21.20 -2.57 19.95
C SER A 273 22.14 -3.54 20.66
N PHE A 274 21.60 -4.61 21.18
CA PHE A 274 22.36 -5.58 21.95
C PHE A 274 21.86 -7.01 21.82
N SER A 275 22.77 -7.97 21.96
CA SER A 275 22.42 -9.38 22.08
C SER A 275 21.68 -9.65 23.39
N LEU A 276 20.55 -10.35 23.31
CA LEU A 276 19.87 -10.86 24.50
C LEU A 276 20.64 -12.02 25.16
N LYS A 277 21.69 -12.54 24.51
CA LYS A 277 22.40 -13.75 24.93
C LYS A 277 21.45 -14.93 25.16
N VAL A 278 20.38 -14.96 24.41
CA VAL A 278 19.40 -16.02 24.34
C VAL A 278 19.53 -16.69 22.97
N LYS A 279 19.50 -18.02 22.97
CA LYS A 279 19.46 -18.82 21.75
C LYS A 279 18.19 -19.65 21.72
N GLY A 280 17.66 -19.87 20.53
CA GLY A 280 16.49 -20.70 20.33
C GLY A 280 16.59 -21.60 19.12
N ASP A 281 15.92 -22.74 19.22
CA ASP A 281 15.67 -23.60 18.08
C ASP A 281 14.28 -23.26 17.53
N VAL A 282 14.22 -22.96 16.24
CA VAL A 282 12.95 -22.74 15.55
C VAL A 282 12.82 -23.78 14.46
N LYS A 283 11.85 -24.66 14.65
CA LYS A 283 11.49 -25.64 13.66
C LYS A 283 10.03 -25.48 13.27
N MET A 284 9.78 -25.23 11.96
CA MET A 284 8.43 -25.13 11.42
C MET A 284 8.23 -26.15 10.31
N ARG A 285 7.04 -26.74 10.25
CA ARG A 285 6.55 -27.44 9.05
C ARG A 285 5.93 -26.40 8.14
N VAL A 286 6.21 -26.51 6.87
CA VAL A 286 5.77 -25.56 5.85
C VAL A 286 5.05 -26.32 4.75
N ALA A 287 3.91 -25.82 4.35
CA ALA A 287 3.22 -26.20 3.12
C ALA A 287 3.13 -24.95 2.26
N TYR A 288 3.32 -25.09 0.96
CA TYR A 288 3.22 -23.96 0.06
C TYR A 288 2.59 -24.35 -1.29
N ASN A 289 2.01 -23.37 -1.94
CA ASN A 289 1.49 -23.49 -3.30
C ASN A 289 1.95 -22.28 -4.10
N ILE A 290 2.43 -22.53 -5.33
CA ILE A 290 2.84 -21.47 -6.25
C ILE A 290 1.75 -21.33 -7.29
N GLN A 291 1.27 -20.09 -7.46
CA GLN A 291 0.22 -19.73 -8.39
C GLN A 291 0.65 -18.49 -9.17
N GLN A 292 0.01 -18.26 -10.29
CA GLN A 292 0.25 -17.08 -11.10
C GLN A 292 -0.97 -16.17 -11.03
N THR A 293 -0.72 -14.86 -10.98
CA THR A 293 -1.70 -13.79 -11.18
C THR A 293 -1.11 -12.76 -12.13
N GLN A 294 -1.83 -11.69 -12.42
CA GLN A 294 -1.40 -10.73 -13.42
C GLN A 294 -1.93 -9.31 -13.18
N ASN A 295 -1.09 -8.34 -13.46
CA ASN A 295 -1.53 -6.95 -13.63
C ASN A 295 -2.16 -6.79 -15.01
N VAL A 296 -3.07 -5.83 -15.16
CA VAL A 296 -3.65 -5.42 -16.44
C VAL A 296 -3.17 -4.00 -16.75
N GLY A 297 -2.79 -3.75 -18.02
CA GLY A 297 -2.33 -2.42 -18.40
C GLY A 297 -2.64 -2.04 -19.83
N GLY A 298 -3.13 -0.81 -20.00
CA GLY A 298 -3.32 -0.17 -21.30
C GLY A 298 -2.62 1.19 -21.35
N ILE A 299 -2.06 1.53 -22.51
CA ILE A 299 -1.30 2.76 -22.68
C ILE A 299 -1.91 3.66 -23.75
N LEU A 300 -2.08 4.93 -23.42
CA LEU A 300 -2.29 6.02 -24.37
C LEU A 300 -0.93 6.61 -24.71
N ARG A 301 -0.44 6.36 -25.93
CA ARG A 301 0.88 6.83 -26.37
C ARG A 301 0.93 8.35 -26.48
N GLY A 302 1.99 8.93 -25.95
CA GLY A 302 2.32 10.34 -26.14
C GLY A 302 2.97 10.62 -27.49
N SER A 303 3.00 11.89 -27.87
CA SER A 303 3.61 12.36 -29.13
C SER A 303 5.12 12.57 -29.03
N GLU A 304 5.68 12.69 -27.83
CA GLU A 304 7.11 12.93 -27.62
C GLU A 304 7.91 11.61 -27.55
N ALA A 305 9.08 11.63 -28.19
CA ALA A 305 9.97 10.46 -28.30
C ALA A 305 10.67 10.10 -26.96
N ASP A 306 10.66 10.98 -25.99
CA ASP A 306 11.43 10.81 -24.72
C ASP A 306 10.91 9.66 -23.86
N GLY A 307 9.71 9.17 -24.15
CA GLY A 307 9.13 8.00 -23.50
C GLY A 307 8.78 8.19 -22.02
N GLU A 308 8.55 9.43 -21.58
CA GLU A 308 8.02 9.70 -20.26
C GLU A 308 6.56 9.23 -20.14
N VAL A 309 6.17 8.83 -18.92
CA VAL A 309 4.83 8.29 -18.64
C VAL A 309 4.26 8.83 -17.33
N VAL A 310 2.98 9.12 -17.34
CA VAL A 310 2.14 9.29 -16.15
C VAL A 310 1.40 7.98 -15.92
N VAL A 311 1.42 7.43 -14.71
CA VAL A 311 0.70 6.21 -14.36
C VAL A 311 -0.60 6.57 -13.65
N MET A 312 -1.70 5.99 -14.11
CA MET A 312 -3.01 6.00 -13.45
C MET A 312 -3.24 4.60 -12.92
N SER A 313 -3.29 4.42 -11.60
CA SER A 313 -3.38 3.11 -10.96
C SER A 313 -4.72 2.91 -10.26
N ALA A 314 -5.28 1.71 -10.33
CA ALA A 314 -6.41 1.25 -9.52
C ALA A 314 -6.34 -0.26 -9.42
N HIS A 315 -6.21 -0.83 -8.22
CA HIS A 315 -6.15 -2.29 -8.09
C HIS A 315 -7.46 -2.94 -8.51
N TRP A 316 -7.34 -4.14 -9.10
CA TRP A 316 -8.52 -4.85 -9.60
C TRP A 316 -9.02 -5.92 -8.63
N ASP A 317 -8.19 -6.37 -7.71
CA ASP A 317 -8.53 -7.43 -6.78
C ASP A 317 -9.37 -6.96 -5.60
N HIS A 318 -10.04 -7.93 -4.96
CA HIS A 318 -10.64 -7.78 -3.65
C HIS A 318 -10.66 -9.15 -2.93
N LEU A 319 -11.44 -9.29 -1.87
CA LEU A 319 -11.30 -10.40 -0.91
C LEU A 319 -11.94 -11.72 -1.38
N GLY A 320 -12.79 -11.69 -2.41
CA GLY A 320 -13.39 -12.89 -2.97
C GLY A 320 -14.58 -13.43 -2.18
N VAL A 321 -14.69 -14.74 -2.10
CA VAL A 321 -15.74 -15.44 -1.34
C VAL A 321 -15.17 -15.83 0.02
N GLY A 322 -15.84 -15.40 1.08
CA GLY A 322 -15.36 -15.56 2.45
C GLY A 322 -16.43 -16.08 3.42
N LYS A 323 -16.32 -15.65 4.67
CA LYS A 323 -17.30 -15.99 5.71
C LYS A 323 -18.58 -15.21 5.48
N PRO A 324 -19.75 -15.82 5.74
CA PRO A 324 -21.02 -15.13 5.63
C PRO A 324 -21.15 -14.00 6.66
N ASP A 325 -21.76 -12.91 6.24
CA ASP A 325 -22.23 -11.86 7.13
C ASP A 325 -23.54 -12.29 7.88
N GLU A 326 -24.14 -11.35 8.61
CA GLU A 326 -25.41 -11.59 9.33
C GLU A 326 -26.59 -11.90 8.40
N ARG A 327 -26.52 -11.51 7.13
CA ARG A 327 -27.53 -11.77 6.08
C ARG A 327 -27.30 -13.14 5.42
N GLY A 328 -26.15 -13.78 5.68
CA GLY A 328 -25.72 -15.01 5.03
C GLY A 328 -24.97 -14.77 3.72
N ASP A 329 -24.66 -13.52 3.38
CA ASP A 329 -23.88 -13.18 2.20
C ASP A 329 -22.39 -13.49 2.43
N THR A 330 -21.78 -14.10 1.41
CA THR A 330 -20.38 -14.58 1.45
C THR A 330 -19.48 -13.89 0.44
N ILE A 331 -20.05 -13.08 -0.47
CA ILE A 331 -19.29 -12.43 -1.54
C ILE A 331 -18.88 -11.04 -1.09
N TYR A 332 -17.59 -10.80 -1.09
CA TYR A 332 -17.02 -9.48 -0.83
C TYR A 332 -16.92 -8.76 -2.18
N ASN A 333 -18.01 -8.11 -2.59
CA ASN A 333 -18.15 -7.52 -3.93
C ASN A 333 -17.16 -6.39 -4.19
N GLY A 334 -16.77 -5.63 -3.15
CA GLY A 334 -15.79 -4.55 -3.27
C GLY A 334 -16.23 -3.46 -4.25
N ALA A 335 -17.44 -2.93 -4.04
CA ALA A 335 -18.01 -1.92 -4.93
C ALA A 335 -17.33 -0.55 -4.75
N ALA A 336 -17.11 -0.15 -3.51
CA ALA A 336 -16.29 1.00 -3.18
C ALA A 336 -14.80 0.66 -3.32
N ASP A 337 -14.41 -0.49 -2.79
CA ASP A 337 -13.04 -1.01 -2.75
C ASP A 337 -12.87 -2.22 -3.68
N ASN A 338 -12.41 -2.09 -4.93
CA ASN A 338 -12.03 -0.86 -5.61
C ASN A 338 -12.67 -0.79 -7.00
N ALA A 339 -13.94 -1.30 -7.14
CA ALA A 339 -14.66 -1.17 -8.42
C ALA A 339 -14.86 0.31 -8.78
N SER A 340 -15.07 1.18 -7.78
CA SER A 340 -15.17 2.62 -7.97
C SER A 340 -13.90 3.24 -8.55
N GLY A 341 -12.74 2.84 -8.05
CA GLY A 341 -11.44 3.30 -8.54
C GLY A 341 -11.15 2.81 -9.96
N MET A 342 -11.42 1.52 -10.24
CA MET A 342 -11.29 0.96 -11.60
C MET A 342 -12.17 1.71 -12.61
N ALA A 343 -13.44 1.93 -12.26
CA ALA A 343 -14.38 2.67 -13.11
C ALA A 343 -13.92 4.13 -13.33
N GLY A 344 -13.37 4.78 -12.30
CA GLY A 344 -12.76 6.12 -12.39
C GLY A 344 -11.57 6.17 -13.33
N ALA A 345 -10.68 5.17 -13.26
CA ALA A 345 -9.55 5.05 -14.17
C ALA A 345 -9.99 4.82 -15.62
N LEU A 346 -10.97 3.93 -15.86
CA LEU A 346 -11.54 3.70 -17.19
C LEU A 346 -12.21 4.95 -17.76
N LEU A 347 -12.97 5.69 -16.94
CA LEU A 347 -13.58 6.95 -17.37
C LEU A 347 -12.53 7.99 -17.74
N THR A 348 -11.46 8.09 -16.94
CA THR A 348 -10.33 8.96 -17.23
C THR A 348 -9.66 8.57 -18.55
N ALA A 349 -9.44 7.28 -18.79
CA ALA A 349 -8.87 6.76 -20.04
C ALA A 349 -9.73 7.18 -21.25
N LYS A 350 -11.04 6.98 -21.17
CA LYS A 350 -11.98 7.35 -22.24
C LYS A 350 -11.96 8.85 -22.51
N LYS A 351 -11.97 9.68 -21.47
CA LYS A 351 -11.90 11.14 -21.60
C LYS A 351 -10.59 11.60 -22.24
N MET A 352 -9.46 11.05 -21.81
CA MET A 352 -8.15 11.38 -22.38
C MET A 352 -8.03 10.94 -23.84
N LYS A 353 -8.56 9.77 -24.19
CA LYS A 353 -8.56 9.26 -25.59
C LYS A 353 -9.37 10.14 -26.54
N ALA A 354 -10.42 10.81 -26.04
CA ALA A 354 -11.24 11.72 -26.85
C ALA A 354 -10.56 13.09 -27.11
N LEU A 355 -9.44 13.38 -26.46
CA LEU A 355 -8.68 14.61 -26.62
C LEU A 355 -7.53 14.42 -27.65
N PRO A 356 -6.91 15.53 -28.11
CA PRO A 356 -5.66 15.45 -28.86
C PRO A 356 -4.61 14.62 -28.10
N GLN A 357 -3.76 13.93 -28.87
CA GLN A 357 -2.70 13.11 -28.30
C GLN A 357 -1.84 13.92 -27.31
N PRO A 358 -1.64 13.44 -26.08
CA PRO A 358 -0.82 14.16 -25.11
C PRO A 358 0.67 14.12 -25.49
N ARG A 359 1.48 14.97 -24.88
CA ARG A 359 2.93 14.95 -25.09
C ARG A 359 3.56 13.70 -24.50
N ARG A 360 3.28 13.38 -23.22
CA ARG A 360 3.73 12.18 -22.52
C ARG A 360 2.71 11.06 -22.65
N SER A 361 3.18 9.82 -22.60
CA SER A 361 2.29 8.66 -22.51
C SER A 361 1.53 8.64 -21.19
N VAL A 362 0.36 8.01 -21.19
CA VAL A 362 -0.40 7.73 -19.96
C VAL A 362 -0.66 6.24 -19.90
N LEU A 363 -0.21 5.60 -18.83
CA LEU A 363 -0.41 4.19 -18.55
C LEU A 363 -1.56 4.04 -17.54
N PHE A 364 -2.57 3.29 -17.91
CA PHE A 364 -3.63 2.82 -17.02
C PHE A 364 -3.28 1.43 -16.55
N LEU A 365 -2.91 1.33 -15.27
CA LEU A 365 -2.42 0.11 -14.63
C LEU A 365 -3.44 -0.37 -13.60
N PHE A 366 -3.84 -1.62 -13.71
CA PHE A 366 -4.71 -2.29 -12.74
C PHE A 366 -3.90 -3.39 -12.05
N PRO A 367 -3.27 -3.10 -10.91
CA PRO A 367 -2.48 -4.07 -10.16
C PRO A 367 -3.36 -5.17 -9.56
N SER A 368 -2.76 -6.36 -9.41
CA SER A 368 -3.30 -7.49 -8.66
C SER A 368 -2.75 -7.53 -7.24
N SER A 369 -3.47 -8.21 -6.35
CA SER A 369 -2.97 -8.54 -5.01
C SER A 369 -2.58 -7.33 -4.16
N GLU A 370 -3.30 -6.22 -4.32
CA GLU A 370 -3.21 -5.05 -3.45
C GLU A 370 -3.57 -5.44 -2.02
N GLU A 371 -4.71 -6.08 -1.85
CA GLU A 371 -5.31 -6.55 -0.60
C GLU A 371 -4.42 -7.55 0.17
N SER A 372 -3.50 -8.16 -0.53
CA SER A 372 -2.60 -9.16 0.02
C SER A 372 -1.23 -8.60 0.40
N GLY A 373 -0.95 -7.33 0.06
CA GLY A 373 0.30 -6.66 0.39
C GLY A 373 0.96 -5.88 -0.76
N LEU A 374 0.17 -5.30 -1.66
CA LEU A 374 0.62 -4.44 -2.76
C LEU A 374 1.53 -5.16 -3.77
N PHE A 375 1.33 -6.47 -3.96
CA PHE A 375 2.29 -7.29 -4.70
C PHE A 375 2.30 -7.00 -6.20
N GLY A 376 1.17 -6.65 -6.79
CA GLY A 376 1.09 -6.31 -8.21
C GLY A 376 1.86 -5.04 -8.55
N SER A 377 1.70 -3.99 -7.76
CA SER A 377 2.45 -2.75 -7.93
C SER A 377 3.93 -2.92 -7.56
N GLU A 378 4.26 -3.75 -6.56
CA GLU A 378 5.66 -4.10 -6.24
C GLU A 378 6.33 -4.79 -7.43
N TYR A 379 5.64 -5.77 -8.02
CA TYR A 379 6.13 -6.47 -9.21
C TYR A 379 6.28 -5.52 -10.40
N TYR A 380 5.27 -4.68 -10.67
CA TYR A 380 5.35 -3.68 -11.74
C TYR A 380 6.54 -2.74 -11.54
N CYS A 381 6.75 -2.21 -10.34
CA CYS A 381 7.85 -1.29 -10.04
C CYS A 381 9.25 -1.95 -10.14
N ALA A 382 9.32 -3.29 -10.06
CA ALA A 382 10.53 -4.05 -10.33
C ALA A 382 10.72 -4.39 -11.83
N HIS A 383 9.61 -4.54 -12.58
CA HIS A 383 9.58 -4.94 -13.99
C HIS A 383 8.67 -4.00 -14.80
N PRO A 384 8.96 -2.69 -14.83
CA PRO A 384 8.05 -1.72 -15.41
C PRO A 384 8.04 -1.77 -16.94
N ALA A 385 6.85 -1.58 -17.54
CA ALA A 385 6.71 -1.43 -19.00
C ALA A 385 7.49 -0.22 -19.55
N ILE A 386 7.54 0.85 -18.77
CA ILE A 386 8.38 2.03 -19.01
C ILE A 386 9.18 2.27 -17.75
N GLY A 387 10.50 2.38 -17.87
CA GLY A 387 11.42 2.45 -16.72
C GLY A 387 11.05 3.53 -15.71
N MET A 388 11.18 3.22 -14.42
CA MET A 388 10.77 4.09 -13.30
C MET A 388 11.36 5.50 -13.36
N LYS A 389 12.57 5.68 -13.91
CA LYS A 389 13.18 7.02 -14.11
C LYS A 389 12.44 7.89 -15.13
N LYS A 390 11.59 7.29 -15.97
CA LYS A 390 10.75 7.97 -16.96
C LYS A 390 9.31 8.11 -16.48
N THR A 391 8.98 7.55 -15.32
CA THR A 391 7.67 7.71 -14.70
C THR A 391 7.62 9.03 -13.95
N VAL A 392 6.80 9.95 -14.45
CA VAL A 392 6.70 11.33 -13.94
C VAL A 392 5.92 11.39 -12.63
N ALA A 393 4.84 10.62 -12.57
CA ALA A 393 3.96 10.53 -11.41
C ALA A 393 3.14 9.24 -11.45
N CYS A 394 2.65 8.81 -10.28
CA CYS A 394 1.58 7.83 -10.15
C CYS A 394 0.37 8.48 -9.46
N LEU A 395 -0.78 8.44 -10.12
CA LEU A 395 -2.08 8.90 -9.60
C LEU A 395 -2.92 7.66 -9.31
N ASN A 396 -3.17 7.38 -8.03
CA ASN A 396 -3.86 6.18 -7.60
C ASN A 396 -5.32 6.47 -7.28
N PHE A 397 -6.21 5.66 -7.86
CA PHE A 397 -7.63 5.64 -7.57
C PHE A 397 -7.88 4.59 -6.50
N GLU A 398 -8.18 5.04 -5.29
CA GLU A 398 -8.37 4.18 -4.12
C GLU A 398 -9.70 4.52 -3.46
N SER A 399 -10.66 3.58 -3.51
CA SER A 399 -11.94 3.69 -2.78
C SER A 399 -12.64 5.06 -2.93
N ILE A 400 -12.71 5.60 -4.16
CA ILE A 400 -13.17 6.97 -4.44
C ILE A 400 -14.69 7.16 -4.41
N GLY A 401 -15.45 6.14 -4.14
CA GLY A 401 -16.91 6.20 -4.09
C GLY A 401 -17.55 5.06 -3.30
N PRO A 402 -18.84 5.22 -2.94
CA PRO A 402 -19.71 6.36 -3.21
C PRO A 402 -19.34 7.58 -2.37
N ALA A 403 -19.47 8.77 -2.96
CA ALA A 403 -19.21 10.01 -2.26
C ALA A 403 -20.15 11.13 -2.73
N GLU A 404 -20.73 11.86 -1.78
CA GLU A 404 -21.41 13.11 -2.03
C GLU A 404 -20.41 14.23 -2.38
N LEU A 405 -20.89 15.28 -3.03
CA LEU A 405 -20.03 16.42 -3.38
C LEU A 405 -19.61 17.19 -2.11
N THR A 406 -18.29 17.37 -1.96
CA THR A 406 -17.68 18.13 -0.87
C THR A 406 -17.02 19.40 -1.35
N ARG A 407 -16.85 20.38 -0.45
CA ARG A 407 -16.13 21.64 -0.71
C ARG A 407 -14.62 21.45 -0.73
N ASP A 408 -14.16 20.37 -0.14
CA ASP A 408 -12.75 19.99 -0.01
C ASP A 408 -12.47 18.66 -0.72
N VAL A 409 -11.19 18.38 -0.86
CA VAL A 409 -10.63 17.08 -1.28
C VAL A 409 -9.51 16.78 -0.31
N VAL A 410 -9.45 15.58 0.21
CA VAL A 410 -8.37 15.16 1.10
C VAL A 410 -7.22 14.57 0.27
N ILE A 411 -5.99 14.98 0.58
CA ILE A 411 -4.78 14.40 0.00
C ILE A 411 -3.91 13.85 1.11
N LEU A 412 -3.73 12.54 1.10
CA LEU A 412 -2.77 11.87 1.96
C LEU A 412 -1.36 11.96 1.37
N GLY A 413 -0.39 12.32 2.21
CA GLY A 413 1.00 12.52 1.78
C GLY A 413 1.25 13.80 1.00
N GLY A 414 0.26 14.70 0.95
CA GLY A 414 0.40 16.05 0.41
C GLY A 414 1.13 16.99 1.38
N GLY A 415 1.36 18.23 0.92
CA GLY A 415 2.09 19.27 1.67
C GLY A 415 3.59 19.32 1.39
N GLU A 416 4.17 18.24 0.89
CA GLU A 416 5.60 18.12 0.54
C GLU A 416 5.81 17.46 -0.83
N SER A 417 4.73 17.21 -1.56
CA SER A 417 4.79 16.55 -2.88
C SER A 417 4.93 17.59 -4.01
N PRO A 418 5.76 17.33 -5.03
CA PRO A 418 5.78 18.15 -6.24
C PRO A 418 4.42 18.12 -6.98
N LEU A 419 3.50 17.21 -6.63
CA LEU A 419 2.16 17.11 -7.21
C LEU A 419 1.17 18.09 -6.57
N ASP A 420 1.45 18.64 -5.40
CA ASP A 420 0.51 19.46 -4.63
C ASP A 420 -0.09 20.62 -5.43
N ASN A 421 0.75 21.33 -6.19
CA ASN A 421 0.29 22.46 -7.01
C ASN A 421 -0.70 22.03 -8.10
N TYR A 422 -0.54 20.84 -8.68
CA TYR A 422 -1.47 20.30 -9.67
C TYR A 422 -2.82 19.99 -9.05
N TYR A 423 -2.83 19.38 -7.87
CA TYR A 423 -4.05 19.09 -7.11
C TYR A 423 -4.77 20.36 -6.66
N ILE A 424 -4.02 21.35 -6.12
CA ILE A 424 -4.57 22.65 -5.71
C ILE A 424 -5.23 23.35 -6.91
N ALA A 425 -4.56 23.39 -8.06
CA ALA A 425 -5.09 24.04 -9.25
C ALA A 425 -6.35 23.32 -9.78
N ALA A 426 -6.35 21.98 -9.80
CA ALA A 426 -7.47 21.18 -10.25
C ALA A 426 -8.68 21.31 -9.31
N ALA A 427 -8.47 21.32 -7.99
CA ALA A 427 -9.55 21.53 -7.01
C ALA A 427 -10.13 22.94 -7.13
N ALA A 428 -9.27 23.97 -7.24
CA ALA A 428 -9.72 25.36 -7.41
C ALA A 428 -10.57 25.56 -8.68
N ALA A 429 -10.24 24.86 -9.78
CA ALA A 429 -11.04 24.88 -11.01
C ALA A 429 -12.45 24.30 -10.82
N GLN A 430 -12.65 23.44 -9.82
CA GLN A 430 -13.96 22.92 -9.41
C GLN A 430 -14.65 23.75 -8.33
N GLY A 431 -14.04 24.85 -7.86
CA GLY A 431 -14.53 25.64 -6.71
C GLY A 431 -14.33 24.91 -5.37
N ARG A 432 -13.42 23.93 -5.33
CA ARG A 432 -13.06 23.17 -4.15
C ARG A 432 -11.66 23.56 -3.66
N TYR A 433 -11.30 23.15 -2.45
CA TYR A 433 -9.96 23.35 -1.89
C TYR A 433 -9.36 22.02 -1.45
N ILE A 434 -8.02 21.97 -1.36
CA ILE A 434 -7.32 20.80 -0.83
C ILE A 434 -7.23 20.92 0.70
N PHE A 435 -7.65 19.85 1.36
CA PHE A 435 -7.36 19.61 2.76
C PHE A 435 -6.23 18.59 2.85
N PHE A 436 -5.07 19.04 3.33
CA PHE A 436 -3.97 18.14 3.60
C PHE A 436 -4.23 17.49 4.95
N ASP A 437 -4.46 16.17 4.96
CA ASP A 437 -4.60 15.44 6.21
C ASP A 437 -3.22 15.24 6.82
N ASP A 438 -3.01 15.91 7.94
CA ASP A 438 -1.77 15.83 8.70
C ASP A 438 -1.74 14.60 9.62
N ASP A 439 -2.85 13.88 9.81
CA ASP A 439 -2.92 12.70 10.66
C ASP A 439 -2.66 11.41 9.88
N ASN A 440 -1.39 11.06 9.73
CA ASN A 440 -0.95 9.75 9.25
C ASN A 440 -0.47 8.85 10.40
N SER A 441 -1.03 9.00 11.60
CA SER A 441 -0.62 8.21 12.78
C SER A 441 -0.80 6.71 12.59
N ASP A 442 -1.80 6.31 11.81
CA ASP A 442 -2.12 4.92 11.45
C ASP A 442 -1.38 4.42 10.20
N GLY A 443 -0.62 5.31 9.54
CA GLY A 443 0.16 4.98 8.36
C GLY A 443 -0.67 4.65 7.11
N TRP A 444 -1.84 5.28 6.93
CA TRP A 444 -2.71 5.08 5.77
C TRP A 444 -2.00 5.36 4.44
N PHE A 445 -1.17 6.40 4.39
CA PHE A 445 -0.37 6.71 3.21
C PHE A 445 0.47 5.54 2.67
N PHE A 446 0.80 4.55 3.52
CA PHE A 446 1.63 3.40 3.12
C PHE A 446 0.84 2.15 2.78
N ARG A 447 -0.50 2.25 2.62
CA ARG A 447 -1.38 1.08 2.53
C ARG A 447 -1.98 0.84 1.15
N SER A 448 -1.57 1.59 0.11
CA SER A 448 -2.04 1.36 -1.25
C SER A 448 -0.90 1.42 -2.27
N ASP A 449 -1.19 1.00 -3.50
CA ASP A 449 -0.26 0.72 -4.61
C ASP A 449 0.67 1.88 -4.97
N HIS A 450 0.23 3.15 -4.81
CA HIS A 450 1.06 4.33 -5.06
C HIS A 450 2.36 4.29 -4.27
N TYR A 451 2.36 3.64 -3.11
CA TYR A 451 3.52 3.65 -2.23
C TYR A 451 4.71 2.88 -2.82
N ASN A 452 4.48 1.84 -3.61
CA ASN A 452 5.58 1.16 -4.32
C ASN A 452 6.26 2.07 -5.34
N PHE A 453 5.54 3.01 -5.94
CA PHE A 453 6.11 4.06 -6.78
C PHE A 453 6.92 5.07 -5.96
N VAL A 454 6.41 5.50 -4.82
CA VAL A 454 7.15 6.37 -3.87
C VAL A 454 8.47 5.74 -3.46
N LYS A 455 8.51 4.45 -3.14
CA LYS A 455 9.75 3.72 -2.83
C LYS A 455 10.79 3.75 -3.98
N LYS A 456 10.36 3.99 -5.22
CA LYS A 456 11.22 4.13 -6.39
C LYS A 456 11.56 5.59 -6.74
N GLY A 457 11.13 6.54 -5.90
CA GLY A 457 11.35 7.97 -6.10
C GLY A 457 10.39 8.62 -7.10
N VAL A 458 9.28 7.96 -7.43
CA VAL A 458 8.22 8.53 -8.27
C VAL A 458 7.24 9.29 -7.38
N PRO A 459 6.96 10.58 -7.67
CA PRO A 459 5.94 11.32 -6.94
C PRO A 459 4.56 10.64 -7.04
N ALA A 460 3.94 10.39 -5.89
CA ALA A 460 2.60 9.84 -5.82
C ALA A 460 1.92 10.27 -4.51
N VAL A 461 0.62 10.49 -4.57
CA VAL A 461 -0.24 10.78 -3.42
C VAL A 461 -1.56 10.05 -3.57
N VAL A 462 -2.29 9.89 -2.48
CA VAL A 462 -3.65 9.34 -2.49
C VAL A 462 -4.66 10.46 -2.36
N LEU A 463 -5.65 10.43 -3.24
CA LEU A 463 -6.82 11.29 -3.14
C LEU A 463 -7.90 10.52 -2.38
N GLU A 464 -8.44 11.15 -1.34
CA GLU A 464 -9.60 10.67 -0.60
C GLU A 464 -10.78 11.63 -0.71
N ASN A 465 -11.94 11.14 -0.32
CA ASN A 465 -13.16 11.95 -0.31
C ASN A 465 -13.05 13.07 0.72
N GLY A 466 -13.59 14.26 0.37
CA GLY A 466 -13.59 15.40 1.27
C GLY A 466 -14.47 15.17 2.51
N GLN A 467 -14.24 15.97 3.52
CA GLN A 467 -14.92 15.90 4.83
C GLN A 467 -16.01 16.95 5.01
N HIS A 468 -16.07 17.95 4.13
CA HIS A 468 -16.99 19.10 4.24
C HIS A 468 -18.04 19.08 3.12
N PRO A 469 -19.19 18.39 3.30
CA PRO A 469 -20.22 18.29 2.26
C PRO A 469 -20.75 19.65 1.84
N VAL A 470 -21.09 19.78 0.56
CA VAL A 470 -21.75 20.97 0.03
C VAL A 470 -23.17 21.08 0.58
N ASP A 471 -23.89 19.95 0.62
CA ASP A 471 -25.22 19.85 1.19
C ASP A 471 -25.16 19.18 2.57
N VAL A 472 -25.06 19.99 3.63
CA VAL A 472 -24.98 19.52 5.02
C VAL A 472 -26.27 18.84 5.51
N SER A 473 -27.38 18.91 4.75
CA SER A 473 -28.63 18.23 5.10
C SER A 473 -28.64 16.75 4.70
N LYS A 474 -27.70 16.32 3.84
CA LYS A 474 -27.55 14.94 3.41
C LYS A 474 -26.56 14.21 4.33
N PRO A 475 -27.00 13.20 5.08
CA PRO A 475 -26.06 12.36 5.79
C PRO A 475 -25.26 11.50 4.80
N ASN A 476 -23.97 11.29 5.07
CA ASN A 476 -23.22 10.26 4.37
C ASN A 476 -23.85 8.89 4.66
N LYS A 477 -24.52 8.31 3.68
CA LYS A 477 -25.21 7.03 3.82
C LYS A 477 -24.25 5.82 3.87
N TYR A 478 -23.05 5.97 3.33
CA TYR A 478 -22.09 4.88 3.15
C TYR A 478 -20.71 5.27 3.71
N PRO A 479 -20.59 5.51 5.04
CA PRO A 479 -19.29 5.82 5.63
C PRO A 479 -18.37 4.60 5.57
N MET A 480 -17.10 4.81 5.22
CA MET A 480 -16.07 3.78 5.05
C MET A 480 -16.06 2.69 6.16
N PRO A 481 -16.12 3.00 7.47
CA PRO A 481 -16.06 1.95 8.50
C PRO A 481 -17.22 0.95 8.46
N VAL A 482 -18.32 1.26 7.78
CA VAL A 482 -19.51 0.41 7.72
C VAL A 482 -19.35 -0.72 6.72
N TRP A 483 -18.77 -0.44 5.55
CA TRP A 483 -18.66 -1.39 4.44
C TRP A 483 -17.25 -1.96 4.25
N TYR A 484 -16.21 -1.26 4.68
CA TYR A 484 -14.81 -1.62 4.40
C TYR A 484 -14.49 -3.07 4.78
N HIS A 485 -14.05 -3.84 3.80
CA HIS A 485 -13.71 -5.27 3.90
C HIS A 485 -14.85 -6.15 4.43
N LYS A 486 -16.07 -5.86 3.99
CA LYS A 486 -17.27 -6.63 4.35
C LYS A 486 -18.11 -6.98 3.11
N PRO A 487 -18.95 -8.05 3.18
CA PRO A 487 -19.91 -8.33 2.11
C PRO A 487 -20.88 -7.17 1.82
N SER A 488 -21.06 -6.25 2.79
CA SER A 488 -21.90 -5.05 2.61
C SER A 488 -21.28 -3.97 1.72
N ASP A 489 -20.06 -4.15 1.20
CA ASP A 489 -19.51 -3.30 0.13
C ASP A 489 -20.08 -3.70 -1.23
N GLU A 490 -21.38 -3.48 -1.40
CA GLU A 490 -22.16 -3.75 -2.60
C GLU A 490 -22.54 -2.47 -3.32
N TYR A 491 -22.76 -2.56 -4.63
CA TYR A 491 -23.33 -1.45 -5.39
C TYR A 491 -24.82 -1.24 -5.08
N HIS A 492 -25.20 0.02 -4.85
CA HIS A 492 -26.60 0.41 -4.67
C HIS A 492 -27.01 1.47 -5.70
N GLU A 493 -28.21 1.32 -6.26
CA GLU A 493 -28.73 2.24 -7.29
C GLU A 493 -28.95 3.68 -6.76
N ASP A 494 -29.12 3.84 -5.45
CA ASP A 494 -29.30 5.14 -4.78
C ASP A 494 -28.00 5.81 -4.33
N TRP A 495 -26.85 5.29 -4.74
CA TRP A 495 -25.56 5.92 -4.46
C TRP A 495 -25.47 7.34 -5.00
N ASP A 496 -25.08 8.29 -4.17
CA ASP A 496 -24.66 9.62 -4.63
C ASP A 496 -23.21 9.51 -5.15
N LEU A 497 -23.04 9.72 -6.45
CA LEU A 497 -21.75 9.70 -7.12
C LEU A 497 -21.26 11.11 -7.51
N GLY A 498 -21.91 12.16 -7.00
CA GLY A 498 -21.53 13.54 -7.33
C GLY A 498 -20.10 13.88 -6.90
N GLY A 499 -19.70 13.48 -5.69
CA GLY A 499 -18.32 13.63 -5.20
C GLY A 499 -17.36 12.69 -5.90
N THR A 500 -17.74 11.43 -6.11
CA THR A 500 -16.96 10.45 -6.87
C THR A 500 -16.58 11.00 -8.24
N LEU A 501 -17.57 11.48 -8.99
CA LEU A 501 -17.34 12.06 -10.32
C LEU A 501 -16.48 13.33 -10.28
N ALA A 502 -16.65 14.16 -9.25
CA ALA A 502 -15.80 15.34 -9.05
C ALA A 502 -14.34 14.92 -8.80
N ASN A 503 -14.10 13.87 -8.01
CA ASN A 503 -12.76 13.35 -7.73
C ASN A 503 -12.13 12.72 -8.99
N VAL A 504 -12.89 11.94 -9.78
CA VAL A 504 -12.42 11.43 -11.08
C VAL A 504 -12.01 12.57 -12.01
N ASN A 505 -12.83 13.62 -12.11
CA ASN A 505 -12.53 14.79 -12.95
C ASN A 505 -11.32 15.58 -12.43
N LEU A 506 -11.08 15.59 -11.12
CA LEU A 506 -9.89 16.20 -10.55
C LEU A 506 -8.65 15.42 -10.96
N LEU A 507 -8.64 14.09 -10.77
CA LEU A 507 -7.52 13.22 -11.18
C LEU A 507 -7.28 13.29 -12.70
N PHE A 508 -8.35 13.33 -13.52
CA PHE A 508 -8.26 13.56 -14.95
C PHE A 508 -7.54 14.89 -15.27
N SER A 509 -7.88 15.99 -14.57
CA SER A 509 -7.27 17.31 -14.79
C SER A 509 -5.79 17.31 -14.42
N VAL A 510 -5.43 16.67 -13.31
CA VAL A 510 -4.03 16.50 -12.89
C VAL A 510 -3.27 15.66 -13.91
N ALA A 511 -3.83 14.51 -14.33
CA ALA A 511 -3.22 13.64 -15.32
C ALA A 511 -2.99 14.35 -16.66
N LEU A 512 -3.98 15.11 -17.13
CA LEU A 512 -3.90 15.88 -18.38
C LEU A 512 -2.80 16.95 -18.31
N SER A 513 -2.70 17.67 -17.18
CA SER A 513 -1.64 18.66 -16.96
C SER A 513 -0.25 18.02 -16.97
N LEU A 514 -0.06 16.93 -16.23
CA LEU A 514 1.20 16.20 -16.18
C LEU A 514 1.57 15.59 -17.54
N ALA A 515 0.59 15.03 -18.26
CA ALA A 515 0.80 14.43 -19.57
C ALA A 515 1.19 15.47 -20.65
N ASN A 516 0.82 16.73 -20.47
CA ASN A 516 1.19 17.81 -21.38
C ASN A 516 2.38 18.67 -20.90
N GLY A 517 2.91 18.41 -19.70
CA GLY A 517 4.10 19.07 -19.18
C GLY A 517 3.86 20.50 -18.71
N TYR A 518 2.64 20.77 -18.22
CA TYR A 518 2.28 22.10 -17.67
C TYR A 518 2.66 22.21 -16.19
#